data_426d2e53b7395bc762f888e0ba0d3c11
#
_entry.id   426d2e53b7395bc762f888e0ba0d3c11
#
_cell.length_a   1.000
_cell.length_b   1.000
_cell.length_c   1.000
_cell.angle_alpha   90.00
_cell.angle_beta   90.00
_cell.angle_gamma   90.00
#
_symmetry.space_group_name_H-M   'P 1'
#
loop_
_entity.id
_entity.type
_entity.pdbx_description
1 polymer ?
#
loop_
_entity_poly.entity_id
_entity_poly.type
_entity_poly.pdbx_seq_one_letter_code
_entity_poly.pdbx_strand_id
1 'polypeptide(L)'
;MDLAQAEAVVDILNASTVQAAKSAMRSLSGEFSKLIHILLNELTELRVYVEACIDFPEEDIDFISAGRIQERIHNIQTELAKIFKQSQQGVLLKDGLVVVLIGQPNVGKSSLINQLSGDEVAIVTPVA
;
A
#
# COMPACT_ATOMS: atom_id res chain seq x y z
N MET A 1 15.91 -9.70 8.27
CA MET A 1 14.52 -9.28 8.52
C MET A 1 14.53 -7.78 8.69
N ASP A 2 13.81 -7.05 7.87
CA ASP A 2 13.68 -5.60 7.97
C ASP A 2 12.48 -5.20 8.85
N LEU A 3 12.28 -3.88 9.03
CA LEU A 3 11.22 -3.36 9.89
C LEU A 3 9.83 -3.80 9.42
N ALA A 4 9.55 -3.74 8.11
CA ALA A 4 8.26 -4.12 7.56
C ALA A 4 7.97 -5.63 7.78
N GLN A 5 8.99 -6.48 7.66
CA GLN A 5 8.87 -7.90 7.97
C GLN A 5 8.66 -8.15 9.48
N ALA A 6 9.31 -7.37 10.34
CA ALA A 6 9.12 -7.48 11.79
C ALA A 6 7.70 -7.07 12.21
N GLU A 7 7.18 -5.99 11.66
CA GLU A 7 5.79 -5.56 11.86
C GLU A 7 4.78 -6.60 11.33
N ALA A 8 5.08 -7.22 10.20
CA ALA A 8 4.23 -8.24 9.60
C ALA A 8 4.00 -9.46 10.53
N VAL A 9 4.96 -9.80 11.38
CA VAL A 9 4.77 -10.87 12.39
C VAL A 9 3.66 -10.50 13.37
N VAL A 10 3.67 -9.25 13.85
CA VAL A 10 2.62 -8.76 14.75
C VAL A 10 1.28 -8.69 14.03
N ASP A 11 1.28 -8.26 12.77
CA ASP A 11 0.08 -8.18 11.95
C ASP A 11 -0.57 -9.55 11.71
N ILE A 12 0.23 -10.60 11.53
CA ILE A 12 -0.29 -11.98 11.41
C ILE A 12 -1.00 -12.40 12.69
N LEU A 13 -0.41 -12.10 13.86
CA LEU A 13 -1.00 -12.47 15.16
C LEU A 13 -2.30 -11.72 15.46
N ASN A 14 -2.42 -10.48 14.96
CA ASN A 14 -3.58 -9.62 15.19
C ASN A 14 -4.59 -9.68 14.02
N ALA A 15 -4.36 -10.48 13.00
CA ALA A 15 -5.23 -10.55 11.83
C ALA A 15 -6.62 -11.07 12.19
N SER A 16 -7.63 -10.24 12.04
CA SER A 16 -9.03 -10.60 12.28
C SER A 16 -9.71 -11.24 11.07
N THR A 17 -9.09 -11.19 9.89
CA THR A 17 -9.64 -11.74 8.65
C THR A 17 -8.58 -12.54 7.88
N VAL A 18 -9.03 -13.48 7.06
CA VAL A 18 -8.15 -14.26 6.16
C VAL A 18 -7.39 -13.33 5.20
N GLN A 19 -8.00 -12.24 4.75
CA GLN A 19 -7.36 -11.28 3.85
C GLN A 19 -6.26 -10.49 4.56
N ALA A 20 -6.50 -10.06 5.81
CA ALA A 20 -5.47 -9.42 6.64
C ALA A 20 -4.28 -10.36 6.86
N ALA A 21 -4.54 -11.62 7.24
CA ALA A 21 -3.49 -12.62 7.42
C ALA A 21 -2.67 -12.86 6.13
N LYS A 22 -3.34 -13.00 4.97
CA LYS A 22 -2.65 -13.12 3.68
C LYS A 22 -1.80 -11.90 3.35
N SER A 23 -2.29 -10.69 3.61
CA SER A 23 -1.55 -9.45 3.40
C SER A 23 -0.29 -9.40 4.28
N ALA A 24 -0.42 -9.72 5.56
CA ALA A 24 0.69 -9.80 6.49
C ALA A 24 1.73 -10.87 6.10
N MET A 25 1.30 -12.04 5.64
CA MET A 25 2.19 -13.08 5.10
C MET A 25 2.99 -12.60 3.89
N ARG A 26 2.39 -11.84 2.98
CA ARG A 26 3.09 -11.26 1.83
C ARG A 26 4.12 -10.22 2.26
N SER A 27 3.81 -9.38 3.26
CA SER A 27 4.78 -8.46 3.87
C SER A 27 5.93 -9.21 4.53
N LEU A 28 5.64 -10.28 5.28
CA LEU A 28 6.67 -11.13 5.90
C LEU A 28 7.57 -11.82 4.87
N SER A 29 7.03 -12.23 3.72
CA SER A 29 7.83 -12.80 2.62
C SER A 29 8.75 -11.79 1.92
N GLY A 30 8.66 -10.50 2.30
CA GLY A 30 9.51 -9.42 1.80
C GLY A 30 9.06 -8.85 0.44
N GLU A 31 7.82 -9.08 0.00
CA GLU A 31 7.31 -8.53 -1.26
C GLU A 31 7.39 -7.00 -1.28
N PHE A 32 6.95 -6.36 -0.19
CA PHE A 32 7.01 -4.90 -0.06
C PHE A 32 8.47 -4.40 -0.08
N SER A 33 9.34 -5.03 0.68
CA SER A 33 10.76 -4.66 0.76
C SER A 33 11.46 -4.77 -0.60
N LYS A 34 11.14 -5.79 -1.39
CA LYS A 34 11.66 -5.94 -2.76
C LYS A 34 11.26 -4.77 -3.65
N LEU A 35 9.99 -4.35 -3.60
CA LEU A 35 9.50 -3.20 -4.38
C LEU A 35 10.24 -1.91 -4.01
N ILE A 36 10.43 -1.67 -2.71
CA ILE A 36 11.17 -0.50 -2.22
C ILE A 36 12.65 -0.55 -2.64
N HIS A 37 13.29 -1.72 -2.61
CA HIS A 37 14.69 -1.85 -3.03
C HIS A 37 14.87 -1.62 -4.54
N ILE A 38 13.93 -2.07 -5.38
CA ILE A 38 13.95 -1.78 -6.82
C ILE A 38 13.89 -0.27 -7.04
N LEU A 39 12.95 0.41 -6.39
CA LEU A 39 12.79 1.86 -6.50
C LEU A 39 14.02 2.62 -6.01
N LEU A 40 14.62 2.17 -4.89
CA LEU A 40 15.84 2.74 -4.34
C LEU A 40 17.03 2.61 -5.30
N ASN A 41 17.16 1.46 -5.96
CA ASN A 41 18.22 1.23 -6.94
C ASN A 41 18.05 2.16 -8.15
N GLU A 42 16.84 2.27 -8.71
CA GLU A 42 16.56 3.18 -9.82
C GLU A 42 16.86 4.65 -9.47
N LEU A 43 16.48 5.07 -8.27
CA LEU A 43 16.77 6.41 -7.76
C LEU A 43 18.27 6.64 -7.57
N THR A 44 18.99 5.64 -7.05
CA THR A 44 20.44 5.70 -6.85
C THR A 44 21.16 5.80 -8.18
N GLU A 45 20.77 5.00 -9.18
CA GLU A 45 21.34 5.06 -10.54
C GLU A 45 21.07 6.42 -11.20
N LEU A 46 19.86 6.96 -11.03
CA LEU A 46 19.53 8.28 -11.54
C LEU A 46 20.39 9.36 -10.88
N ARG A 47 20.61 9.27 -9.56
CA ARG A 47 21.47 10.20 -8.83
C ARG A 47 22.89 10.14 -9.35
N VAL A 48 23.48 8.95 -9.46
CA VAL A 48 24.85 8.78 -9.99
C VAL A 48 24.96 9.35 -11.41
N TYR A 49 23.95 9.12 -12.24
CA TYR A 49 23.94 9.68 -13.59
C TYR A 49 23.92 11.22 -13.58
N VAL A 50 23.11 11.85 -12.74
CA VAL A 50 23.04 13.32 -12.64
C VAL A 50 24.34 13.89 -12.06
N GLU A 51 24.92 13.25 -11.02
CA GLU A 51 26.21 13.64 -10.44
C GLU A 51 27.31 13.59 -11.52
N ALA A 52 27.37 12.51 -12.31
CA ALA A 52 28.35 12.41 -13.40
C ALA A 52 28.17 13.52 -14.47
N CYS A 53 26.94 13.89 -14.81
CA CYS A 53 26.66 15.00 -15.72
C CYS A 53 27.15 16.36 -15.20
N ILE A 54 27.16 16.54 -13.87
CA ILE A 54 27.61 17.78 -13.23
C ILE A 54 29.14 17.81 -13.12
N ASP A 55 29.75 16.67 -12.79
CA ASP A 55 31.19 16.59 -12.54
C ASP A 55 32.03 16.59 -13.83
N PHE A 56 31.46 16.13 -14.94
CA PHE A 56 32.16 16.02 -16.23
C PHE A 56 31.47 16.78 -17.37
N PRO A 57 31.30 18.11 -17.25
CA PRO A 57 30.54 18.91 -18.24
C PRO A 57 31.25 19.04 -19.60
N GLU A 58 32.54 18.75 -19.67
CA GLU A 58 33.38 18.91 -20.91
C GLU A 58 33.48 17.63 -21.73
N GLU A 59 33.00 16.49 -21.22
CA GLU A 59 32.94 15.28 -22.02
C GLU A 59 31.72 15.37 -22.96
N ASP A 60 31.98 15.26 -24.30
CA ASP A 60 30.97 15.19 -25.36
C ASP A 60 30.07 13.91 -25.26
N ILE A 61 29.90 13.41 -24.09
CA ILE A 61 28.92 12.38 -23.81
C ILE A 61 27.58 13.12 -23.82
N ASP A 62 26.70 12.73 -24.71
CA ASP A 62 25.33 13.23 -24.84
C ASP A 62 24.52 12.84 -23.56
N PHE A 63 25.05 13.29 -22.40
CA PHE A 63 24.51 13.03 -21.08
C PHE A 63 23.13 13.64 -20.89
N ILE A 64 22.83 14.67 -21.69
CA ILE A 64 21.62 15.44 -21.50
C ILE A 64 20.74 15.35 -22.73
N SER A 65 20.24 14.18 -23.00
CA SER A 65 18.85 14.23 -23.39
C SER A 65 18.06 14.54 -22.12
N ALA A 66 17.76 15.82 -21.88
CA ALA A 66 16.94 16.25 -20.72
C ALA A 66 15.64 15.40 -20.63
N GLY A 67 15.19 14.83 -21.75
CA GLY A 67 14.12 13.87 -21.84
C GLY A 67 14.37 12.57 -21.08
N ARG A 68 15.57 12.01 -21.05
CA ARG A 68 15.84 10.76 -20.32
C ARG A 68 15.76 10.93 -18.82
N ILE A 69 16.25 12.05 -18.27
CA ILE A 69 16.16 12.32 -16.83
C ILE A 69 14.70 12.52 -16.44
N GLN A 70 13.95 13.32 -17.21
CA GLN A 70 12.52 13.53 -16.94
C GLN A 70 11.71 12.24 -17.05
N GLU A 71 11.98 11.42 -18.04
CA GLU A 71 11.33 10.12 -18.21
C GLU A 71 11.62 9.19 -17.03
N ARG A 72 12.89 9.08 -16.59
CA ARG A 72 13.26 8.26 -15.42
C ARG A 72 12.59 8.78 -14.15
N ILE A 73 12.56 10.09 -13.91
CA ILE A 73 11.84 10.68 -12.77
C ILE A 73 10.36 10.34 -12.83
N HIS A 74 9.74 10.48 -14.00
CA HIS A 74 8.32 10.19 -14.16
C HIS A 74 8.00 8.71 -13.89
N ASN A 75 8.85 7.80 -14.35
CA ASN A 75 8.72 6.37 -14.08
C ASN A 75 8.83 6.06 -12.58
N ILE A 76 9.84 6.62 -11.90
CA ILE A 76 10.02 6.48 -10.45
C ILE A 76 8.78 7.00 -9.69
N GLN A 77 8.28 8.17 -10.06
CA GLN A 77 7.07 8.75 -9.46
C GLN A 77 5.84 7.87 -9.67
N THR A 78 5.70 7.30 -10.87
CA THR A 78 4.58 6.43 -11.20
C THR A 78 4.61 5.14 -10.38
N GLU A 79 5.78 4.50 -10.27
CA GLU A 79 5.94 3.29 -9.45
C GLU A 79 5.74 3.59 -7.95
N LEU A 80 6.27 4.71 -7.45
CA LEU A 80 6.03 5.16 -6.08
C LEU A 80 4.54 5.37 -5.80
N ALA A 81 3.81 6.00 -6.71
CA ALA A 81 2.36 6.20 -6.56
C ALA A 81 1.59 4.87 -6.53
N LYS A 82 1.99 3.87 -7.31
CA LYS A 82 1.41 2.52 -7.28
C LYS A 82 1.65 1.85 -5.93
N ILE A 83 2.90 1.88 -5.44
CA ILE A 83 3.27 1.30 -4.14
C ILE A 83 2.48 1.98 -3.02
N PHE A 84 2.37 3.31 -3.05
CA PHE A 84 1.61 4.06 -2.05
C PHE A 84 0.12 3.68 -2.05
N LYS A 85 -0.49 3.56 -3.22
CA LYS A 85 -1.89 3.12 -3.34
C LYS A 85 -2.11 1.71 -2.80
N GLN A 86 -1.18 0.78 -3.08
CA GLN A 86 -1.24 -0.58 -2.54
C GLN A 86 -1.10 -0.60 -1.01
N SER A 87 -0.19 0.23 -0.47
CA SER A 87 0.00 0.35 0.98
C SER A 87 -1.25 0.88 1.69
N GLN A 88 -1.94 1.87 1.12
CA GLN A 88 -3.21 2.36 1.66
C GLN A 88 -4.28 1.26 1.74
N GLN A 89 -4.38 0.41 0.71
CA GLN A 89 -5.29 -0.73 0.74
C GLN A 89 -4.89 -1.75 1.83
N GLY A 90 -3.60 -1.95 2.05
CA GLY A 90 -3.08 -2.82 3.11
C GLY A 90 -3.48 -2.32 4.51
N VAL A 91 -3.40 -1.01 4.75
CA VAL A 91 -3.83 -0.40 6.02
C VAL A 91 -5.31 -0.63 6.27
N LEU A 92 -6.17 -0.43 5.27
CA LEU A 92 -7.61 -0.70 5.40
C LEU A 92 -7.91 -2.17 5.71
N LEU A 93 -7.13 -3.10 5.17
CA LEU A 93 -7.29 -4.54 5.46
C LEU A 93 -6.82 -4.89 6.88
N LYS A 94 -5.81 -4.18 7.41
CA LYS A 94 -5.25 -4.37 8.75
C LYS A 94 -6.17 -3.79 9.81
N ASP A 95 -6.52 -2.51 9.70
CA ASP A 95 -7.24 -1.76 10.72
C ASP A 95 -8.76 -1.99 10.65
N GLY A 96 -9.25 -2.50 9.52
CA GLY A 96 -10.66 -2.65 9.24
C GLY A 96 -11.37 -1.33 8.97
N LEU A 97 -12.66 -1.41 8.74
CA LEU A 97 -13.52 -0.25 8.55
C LEU A 97 -14.58 -0.20 9.64
N VAL A 98 -14.63 0.88 10.40
CA VAL A 98 -15.71 1.11 11.37
C VAL A 98 -16.89 1.74 10.65
N VAL A 99 -17.99 1.00 10.52
CA VAL A 99 -19.22 1.47 9.86
C VAL A 99 -20.29 1.69 10.92
N VAL A 100 -20.86 2.89 10.96
CA VAL A 100 -21.96 3.26 11.86
C VAL A 100 -23.21 3.53 11.03
N LEU A 101 -24.30 2.80 11.32
CA LEU A 101 -25.61 3.00 10.70
C LEU A 101 -26.52 3.80 11.63
N ILE A 102 -26.92 4.97 11.18
CA ILE A 102 -27.84 5.87 11.92
C ILE A 102 -29.16 5.93 11.19
N GLY A 103 -30.26 5.86 11.92
CA GLY A 103 -31.63 5.97 11.37
C GLY A 103 -32.68 5.55 12.39
N GLN A 104 -33.94 5.75 12.02
CA GLN A 104 -35.11 5.40 12.85
C GLN A 104 -35.15 3.89 13.19
N PRO A 105 -35.82 3.49 14.27
CA PRO A 105 -36.06 2.07 14.56
C PRO A 105 -36.79 1.37 13.40
N ASN A 106 -36.52 0.08 13.22
CA ASN A 106 -37.21 -0.81 12.26
C ASN A 106 -37.12 -0.43 10.76
N VAL A 107 -36.15 0.41 10.36
CA VAL A 107 -35.87 0.73 8.96
C VAL A 107 -34.93 -0.24 8.24
N GLY A 108 -34.58 -1.36 8.88
CA GLY A 108 -33.74 -2.40 8.26
C GLY A 108 -32.24 -2.28 8.54
N LYS A 109 -31.80 -1.44 9.50
CA LYS A 109 -30.36 -1.30 9.82
C LYS A 109 -29.68 -2.62 10.17
N SER A 110 -30.29 -3.41 11.05
CA SER A 110 -29.74 -4.72 11.47
C SER A 110 -29.68 -5.71 10.32
N SER A 111 -30.70 -5.71 9.46
CA SER A 111 -30.71 -6.55 8.26
C SER A 111 -29.60 -6.16 7.27
N LEU A 112 -29.34 -4.85 7.14
CA LEU A 112 -28.26 -4.37 6.29
C LEU A 112 -26.88 -4.74 6.85
N ILE A 113 -26.66 -4.63 8.18
CA ILE A 113 -25.42 -5.06 8.82
C ILE A 113 -25.20 -6.55 8.58
N ASN A 114 -26.20 -7.39 8.83
CA ASN A 114 -26.09 -8.84 8.65
C ASN A 114 -25.80 -9.20 7.18
N GLN A 115 -26.41 -8.50 6.23
CA GLN A 115 -26.15 -8.70 4.81
C GLN A 115 -24.70 -8.31 4.42
N LEU A 116 -24.15 -7.25 5.02
CA LEU A 116 -22.80 -6.78 4.75
C LEU A 116 -21.74 -7.63 5.44
N SER A 117 -22.00 -8.13 6.65
CA SER A 117 -21.06 -8.98 7.39
C SER A 117 -21.02 -10.43 6.88
N GLY A 118 -22.03 -10.87 6.18
CA GLY A 118 -22.18 -12.27 5.74
C GLY A 118 -22.59 -13.23 6.86
N ASP A 119 -22.77 -12.72 8.10
CA ASP A 119 -23.16 -13.46 9.28
C ASP A 119 -24.26 -12.72 10.06
N GLU A 120 -25.01 -13.44 10.90
CA GLU A 120 -26.01 -12.84 11.80
C GLU A 120 -25.35 -12.16 13.02
N VAL A 121 -24.71 -11.02 12.78
CA VAL A 121 -24.00 -10.25 13.83
C VAL A 121 -24.95 -9.37 14.64
N ALA A 122 -26.02 -8.89 14.03
CA ALA A 122 -27.02 -8.01 14.66
C ALA A 122 -28.35 -8.73 14.88
N ILE A 123 -28.92 -8.55 16.09
CA ILE A 123 -30.26 -9.06 16.40
C ILE A 123 -31.30 -8.25 15.65
N VAL A 124 -32.10 -8.92 14.80
CA VAL A 124 -33.23 -8.32 14.10
C VAL A 124 -34.49 -8.56 14.92
N THR A 125 -35.06 -7.49 15.51
CA THR A 125 -36.33 -7.56 16.22
C THR A 125 -37.42 -6.84 15.44
N PRO A 126 -38.61 -7.42 15.29
CA PRO A 126 -39.75 -6.75 14.61
C PRO A 126 -40.36 -5.64 15.46
N VAL A 127 -40.02 -5.55 16.71
CA VAL A 127 -40.56 -4.57 17.67
C VAL A 127 -39.40 -3.75 18.28
N ALA A 128 -39.57 -2.45 18.33
CA ALA A 128 -38.65 -1.55 19.01
C ALA A 128 -38.76 -1.70 20.55
#